data_92cb7d31d7e290037ee6dbfaf3535b40
#
_entry.id   92cb7d31d7e290037ee6dbfaf3535b40
#
_cell.length_a   1.000
_cell.length_b   1.000
_cell.length_c   1.000
_cell.angle_alpha   90.00
_cell.angle_beta   90.00
_cell.angle_gamma   90.00
#
_symmetry.space_group_name_H-M   'P 1'
#
loop_
_entity.id
_entity.type
_entity.pdbx_description
1 polymer ?
#
loop_
_entity_poly.entity_id
_entity_poly.type
_entity_poly.pdbx_seq_one_letter_code
_entity_poly.pdbx_strand_id
1 'polypeptide(L)'
;MKNLKWLIALLAASTLFCACQKQETPNTTDTTDTTAAAETTVPAPATIDLVAGGEAKYVIVRPESATQAEIDAAIAIRTEIESLTGVAPTLTTDWIKRGQEYDSSTLEILVGGCGQPEVAEVRSTIGYGDYAVKPCGNKLVVTAWGDQGVTAATHYFKSSLKEHSAAGSLALPADFALSGTSNKMVNLLPLYAGGEIGAIVDVADDNQMVYITDTTAEEYTAYRKQLETAGYTLYTEREVEKNLFATYTNAQNTVTAYYTACDGETRIIIEPASALPPRAEDTTTAGDKYEPAVRMVGLEYNYSGDDYNQIGLFLIFRLPDGRLIVVDGGGYYDKNTSLIMQNLQEMAPDKDNITIAAWMLTHAHGDHTGGFIKFANAYGTKVTVERVICNFTTKAQYALVNDYGRDDQARTAAATLAKEVIKAHNGQIYHFGGATMEILYTFEDFEPEALPYHNTTSLVFRISMGGQTVMVLGDAYTLSNNIMSSMYGDYLKSDIVQVTHHGYQGGTVQVYNLINADTAIWPGGVRNFDKLSARTENAHVIKISRDLYIAGDDAITLTLPYTVQNNNKYYAG
;
A
#
# COMPACT_ATOMS: atom_id res chain seq x y z
N MET A 1 10.32 -50.80 -5.65
CA MET A 1 10.83 -51.57 -6.82
C MET A 1 10.59 -50.70 -8.07
N LYS A 2 11.71 -50.44 -8.77
CA LYS A 2 11.84 -50.06 -10.20
C LYS A 2 11.25 -48.71 -10.65
N ASN A 3 12.06 -47.68 -10.82
CA ASN A 3 12.85 -47.31 -12.02
C ASN A 3 11.94 -46.73 -13.14
N LEU A 4 12.21 -45.59 -13.79
CA LEU A 4 13.41 -45.28 -14.57
C LEU A 4 13.28 -43.89 -15.21
N LYS A 5 14.23 -42.98 -15.04
CA LYS A 5 15.16 -42.38 -16.00
C LYS A 5 14.63 -41.57 -17.22
N TRP A 6 15.14 -40.34 -17.27
CA TRP A 6 15.79 -39.59 -18.37
C TRP A 6 14.99 -39.13 -19.59
N LEU A 7 15.03 -37.80 -19.82
CA LEU A 7 15.66 -37.30 -21.06
C LEU A 7 16.12 -35.83 -20.91
N ILE A 8 17.42 -35.64 -21.09
CA ILE A 8 18.11 -34.37 -21.29
C ILE A 8 18.03 -34.04 -22.77
N ALA A 9 17.69 -32.81 -23.14
CA ALA A 9 17.97 -32.28 -24.48
C ALA A 9 18.71 -30.94 -24.35
N LEU A 10 20.00 -30.99 -24.65
CA LEU A 10 20.83 -29.84 -25.00
C LEU A 10 20.32 -29.21 -26.32
N LEU A 11 20.29 -27.86 -26.38
CA LEU A 11 20.43 -27.18 -27.64
C LEU A 11 21.47 -26.05 -27.52
N ALA A 12 22.37 -26.07 -28.49
CA ALA A 12 23.61 -25.35 -28.55
C ALA A 12 23.45 -23.87 -28.92
N ALA A 13 24.40 -23.09 -28.42
CA ALA A 13 24.68 -21.72 -28.80
C ALA A 13 25.18 -21.63 -30.27
N SER A 14 24.68 -20.67 -31.02
CA SER A 14 25.26 -20.23 -32.28
C SER A 14 25.87 -18.85 -32.09
N THR A 15 27.20 -18.81 -32.05
CA THR A 15 28.04 -17.62 -32.16
C THR A 15 28.13 -17.17 -33.60
N LEU A 16 27.73 -15.93 -33.88
CA LEU A 16 28.09 -15.28 -35.16
C LEU A 16 29.39 -14.49 -34.98
N PHE A 17 30.42 -14.98 -35.69
CA PHE A 17 31.67 -14.24 -35.95
C PHE A 17 31.44 -13.29 -37.13
N CYS A 18 31.74 -12.02 -36.94
CA CYS A 18 31.90 -11.07 -38.05
C CYS A 18 33.40 -10.87 -38.32
N ALA A 19 33.85 -11.32 -39.49
CA ALA A 19 35.23 -11.23 -39.91
C ALA A 19 35.51 -9.86 -40.52
N CYS A 20 36.57 -9.18 -40.04
CA CYS A 20 37.18 -8.05 -40.72
C CYS A 20 38.19 -8.53 -41.75
N GLN A 21 38.00 -8.14 -43.00
CA GLN A 21 38.98 -8.33 -44.08
C GLN A 21 40.12 -7.31 -43.94
N LYS A 22 41.35 -7.83 -44.00
CA LYS A 22 42.60 -7.08 -44.22
C LYS A 22 42.72 -6.72 -45.68
N GLN A 23 43.15 -5.50 -45.94
CA GLN A 23 43.70 -5.10 -47.23
C GLN A 23 45.16 -4.67 -47.07
N GLU A 24 46.03 -5.31 -47.86
CA GLU A 24 47.47 -5.15 -47.82
C GLU A 24 47.96 -3.97 -48.69
N THR A 25 49.07 -3.49 -48.24
CA THR A 25 50.05 -2.47 -48.65
C THR A 25 50.36 -2.28 -50.11
N PRO A 26 51.08 -1.18 -50.50
CA PRO A 26 52.50 -1.37 -50.74
C PRO A 26 53.44 -0.31 -50.13
N ASN A 27 54.62 -0.83 -49.98
CA ASN A 27 55.87 -0.39 -49.46
C ASN A 27 56.53 0.74 -50.29
N THR A 28 57.17 1.73 -49.68
CA THR A 28 58.43 2.36 -50.14
C THR A 28 59.19 3.04 -49.02
N THR A 29 60.40 2.48 -48.79
CA THR A 29 61.75 3.05 -48.51
C THR A 29 61.95 4.29 -47.63
N ASP A 30 62.57 4.01 -46.50
CA ASP A 30 63.88 4.51 -46.03
C ASP A 30 64.11 6.02 -45.92
N THR A 31 64.26 6.51 -44.66
CA THR A 31 65.38 7.38 -44.24
C THR A 31 65.43 7.40 -42.70
N THR A 32 66.60 7.07 -42.21
CA THR A 32 67.05 7.18 -40.80
C THR A 32 67.03 8.62 -40.35
N ASP A 33 66.31 8.86 -39.21
CA ASP A 33 66.70 9.98 -38.35
C ASP A 33 66.49 9.58 -36.86
N THR A 34 67.56 9.62 -36.11
CA THR A 34 67.65 9.34 -34.71
C THR A 34 67.18 10.57 -33.92
N THR A 35 65.97 10.51 -33.39
CA THR A 35 65.53 11.43 -32.37
C THR A 35 65.09 10.64 -31.12
N ALA A 36 65.60 11.08 -29.97
CA ALA A 36 65.41 10.51 -28.67
C ALA A 36 63.93 10.26 -28.35
N ALA A 37 63.63 9.06 -27.86
CA ALA A 37 62.32 8.72 -27.32
C ALA A 37 62.01 9.62 -26.13
N ALA A 38 61.09 10.56 -26.31
CA ALA A 38 60.40 11.21 -25.20
C ALA A 38 59.53 10.14 -24.54
N GLU A 39 59.81 9.81 -23.28
CA GLU A 39 58.89 9.08 -22.42
C GLU A 39 57.54 9.83 -22.44
N THR A 40 56.56 9.32 -23.15
CA THR A 40 55.16 9.73 -22.98
C THR A 40 54.75 9.26 -21.62
N THR A 41 54.89 10.13 -20.60
CA THR A 41 54.18 9.97 -19.32
C THR A 41 52.71 9.94 -19.63
N VAL A 42 52.09 8.74 -19.53
CA VAL A 42 50.63 8.61 -19.48
C VAL A 42 50.18 9.50 -18.32
N PRO A 43 49.32 10.51 -18.55
CA PRO A 43 48.83 11.33 -17.47
C PRO A 43 48.25 10.40 -16.42
N ALA A 44 48.59 10.61 -15.15
CA ALA A 44 47.95 9.90 -14.03
C ALA A 44 46.41 10.03 -14.19
N PRO A 45 45.66 8.97 -14.01
CA PRO A 45 44.19 9.05 -14.11
C PRO A 45 43.70 10.17 -13.19
N ALA A 46 42.81 11.01 -13.68
CA ALA A 46 42.21 12.06 -12.87
C ALA A 46 41.55 11.44 -11.63
N THR A 47 41.67 12.08 -10.49
CA THR A 47 41.14 11.63 -9.19
C THR A 47 40.14 12.63 -8.62
N ILE A 48 39.26 12.14 -7.78
CA ILE A 48 38.35 12.92 -6.91
C ILE A 48 39.04 12.94 -5.53
N ASP A 49 39.74 13.99 -5.23
CA ASP A 49 40.49 14.12 -3.98
C ASP A 49 39.56 14.60 -2.85
N LEU A 50 39.05 13.67 -2.05
CA LEU A 50 38.20 14.01 -0.90
C LEU A 50 38.99 14.62 0.25
N VAL A 51 40.20 14.11 0.49
CA VAL A 51 41.18 14.64 1.44
C VAL A 51 42.57 14.65 0.80
N ALA A 52 43.20 15.82 0.73
CA ALA A 52 44.55 15.97 0.20
C ALA A 52 45.32 17.05 0.95
N GLY A 53 46.62 16.80 1.22
CA GLY A 53 47.50 17.75 1.94
C GLY A 53 47.08 18.02 3.39
N GLY A 54 46.37 17.09 4.03
CA GLY A 54 45.86 17.24 5.40
C GLY A 54 44.60 18.11 5.51
N GLU A 55 43.90 18.36 4.38
CA GLU A 55 42.70 19.17 4.35
C GLU A 55 41.58 18.43 3.63
N ALA A 56 40.33 18.52 4.13
CA ALA A 56 39.13 18.08 3.42
C ALA A 56 38.86 19.04 2.25
N LYS A 57 38.75 18.50 1.05
CA LYS A 57 38.44 19.28 -0.16
C LYS A 57 36.94 19.36 -0.43
N TYR A 58 36.16 18.43 0.09
CA TYR A 58 34.72 18.35 -0.06
C TYR A 58 34.00 18.68 1.25
N VAL A 59 32.87 19.37 1.15
CA VAL A 59 31.89 19.57 2.22
C VAL A 59 30.82 18.52 2.11
N ILE A 60 30.38 17.94 3.21
CA ILE A 60 29.24 17.01 3.22
C ILE A 60 27.95 17.82 3.37
N VAL A 61 27.01 17.61 2.50
CA VAL A 61 25.71 18.30 2.46
C VAL A 61 24.59 17.28 2.58
N ARG A 62 23.62 17.53 3.45
CA ARG A 62 22.37 16.79 3.57
C ARG A 62 21.18 17.71 3.37
N PRO A 63 19.96 17.19 3.11
CA PRO A 63 18.76 18.02 3.07
C PRO A 63 18.55 18.81 4.37
N GLU A 64 18.02 20.02 4.28
CA GLU A 64 17.57 20.78 5.47
C GLU A 64 16.47 19.99 6.19
N SER A 65 15.50 19.47 5.43
CA SER A 65 14.40 18.60 5.92
C SER A 65 14.77 17.11 5.83
N ALA A 66 16.01 16.75 6.23
CA ALA A 66 16.49 15.37 6.10
C ALA A 66 15.72 14.39 6.98
N THR A 67 15.52 13.18 6.46
CA THR A 67 15.07 12.03 7.27
C THR A 67 16.16 11.63 8.27
N GLN A 68 15.80 10.82 9.27
CA GLN A 68 16.80 10.30 10.22
C GLN A 68 17.88 9.47 9.51
N ALA A 69 17.50 8.69 8.49
CA ALA A 69 18.45 7.90 7.71
C ALA A 69 19.46 8.77 6.94
N GLU A 70 19.03 9.89 6.39
CA GLU A 70 19.90 10.85 5.71
C GLU A 70 20.84 11.58 6.68
N ILE A 71 20.35 11.93 7.87
CA ILE A 71 21.18 12.50 8.95
C ILE A 71 22.27 11.50 9.37
N ASP A 72 21.86 10.26 9.64
CA ASP A 72 22.78 9.20 10.07
C ASP A 72 23.80 8.86 8.96
N ALA A 73 23.37 8.87 7.69
CA ALA A 73 24.22 8.67 6.53
C ALA A 73 25.31 9.73 6.42
N ALA A 74 24.94 11.01 6.51
CA ALA A 74 25.89 12.12 6.42
C ALA A 74 26.91 12.09 7.57
N ILE A 75 26.46 11.82 8.81
CA ILE A 75 27.32 11.64 9.98
C ILE A 75 28.25 10.43 9.79
N ALA A 76 27.73 9.30 9.31
CA ALA A 76 28.52 8.08 9.12
C ALA A 76 29.61 8.24 8.07
N ILE A 77 29.33 8.94 6.95
CA ILE A 77 30.33 9.27 5.93
C ILE A 77 31.43 10.20 6.51
N ARG A 78 31.02 11.24 7.21
CA ARG A 78 31.97 12.17 7.89
C ARG A 78 32.91 11.44 8.84
N THR A 79 32.32 10.61 9.71
CA THR A 79 33.10 9.83 10.70
C THR A 79 34.05 8.84 10.05
N GLU A 80 33.65 8.21 8.96
CA GLU A 80 34.49 7.28 8.21
C GLU A 80 35.68 8.01 7.59
N ILE A 81 35.49 9.16 6.93
CA ILE A 81 36.56 9.97 6.34
C ILE A 81 37.53 10.41 7.44
N GLU A 82 37.02 10.91 8.58
CA GLU A 82 37.83 11.31 9.73
C GLU A 82 38.67 10.14 10.29
N SER A 83 38.03 8.96 10.43
CA SER A 83 38.72 7.77 10.92
C SER A 83 39.86 7.31 10.00
N LEU A 84 39.70 7.45 8.70
CA LEU A 84 40.65 6.98 7.70
C LEU A 84 41.81 7.97 7.49
N THR A 85 41.54 9.28 7.64
CA THR A 85 42.50 10.33 7.25
C THR A 85 42.97 11.23 8.39
N GLY A 86 42.30 11.21 9.55
CA GLY A 86 42.47 12.16 10.64
C GLY A 86 41.86 13.54 10.37
N VAL A 87 41.16 13.73 9.24
CA VAL A 87 40.55 15.00 8.84
C VAL A 87 39.04 14.87 8.80
N ALA A 88 38.33 15.70 9.58
CA ALA A 88 36.88 15.74 9.59
C ALA A 88 36.35 16.75 8.56
N PRO A 89 35.65 16.33 7.50
CA PRO A 89 34.96 17.25 6.59
C PRO A 89 33.91 18.09 7.31
N THR A 90 33.65 19.30 6.81
CA THR A 90 32.51 20.10 7.26
C THR A 90 31.23 19.42 6.85
N LEU A 91 30.25 19.39 7.77
CA LEU A 91 28.88 18.90 7.51
C LEU A 91 27.93 20.09 7.59
N THR A 92 27.09 20.26 6.57
CA THR A 92 26.12 21.33 6.48
C THR A 92 24.80 20.81 5.85
N THR A 93 23.86 21.71 5.61
CA THR A 93 22.59 21.42 4.90
C THR A 93 22.57 22.10 3.54
N ASP A 94 21.63 21.70 2.70
CA ASP A 94 21.38 22.28 1.37
C ASP A 94 20.61 23.60 1.42
N TRP A 95 20.36 24.13 2.62
CA TRP A 95 19.65 25.39 2.79
C TRP A 95 20.41 26.54 2.13
N ILE A 96 19.70 27.27 1.28
CA ILE A 96 20.21 28.46 0.59
C ILE A 96 19.44 29.69 1.08
N LYS A 97 20.17 30.72 1.47
CA LYS A 97 19.54 31.96 1.89
C LYS A 97 18.74 32.58 0.75
N ARG A 98 17.54 33.06 1.06
CA ARG A 98 16.65 33.71 0.08
C ARG A 98 17.40 34.81 -0.71
N GLY A 99 17.44 34.68 -2.03
CA GLY A 99 18.10 35.60 -2.95
C GLY A 99 19.58 35.28 -3.22
N GLN A 100 20.12 34.19 -2.67
CA GLN A 100 21.37 33.59 -3.13
C GLN A 100 21.08 32.54 -4.19
N GLU A 101 21.97 32.41 -5.17
CA GLU A 101 21.93 31.36 -6.17
C GLU A 101 22.76 30.15 -5.69
N TYR A 102 22.41 28.98 -6.17
CA TYR A 102 23.17 27.76 -5.98
C TYR A 102 24.53 27.86 -6.69
N ASP A 103 25.60 27.54 -5.96
CA ASP A 103 26.97 27.53 -6.51
C ASP A 103 27.37 26.13 -6.96
N SER A 104 27.22 25.84 -8.25
CA SER A 104 27.61 24.56 -8.83
C SER A 104 29.12 24.30 -8.82
N SER A 105 29.97 25.31 -8.54
CA SER A 105 31.43 25.18 -8.52
C SER A 105 31.98 24.59 -7.21
N THR A 106 31.21 24.58 -6.12
CA THR A 106 31.65 24.03 -4.84
C THR A 106 31.84 22.50 -4.91
N LEU A 107 32.84 22.01 -4.17
CA LEU A 107 33.10 20.57 -4.05
C LEU A 107 32.25 20.01 -2.88
N GLU A 108 31.25 19.20 -3.18
CA GLU A 108 30.31 18.70 -2.18
C GLU A 108 30.07 17.21 -2.32
N ILE A 109 29.92 16.52 -1.18
CA ILE A 109 29.34 15.19 -1.10
C ILE A 109 27.86 15.38 -0.74
N LEU A 110 26.97 15.23 -1.73
CA LEU A 110 25.53 15.36 -1.56
C LEU A 110 24.96 14.04 -1.08
N VAL A 111 24.33 14.03 0.10
CA VAL A 111 23.81 12.81 0.74
C VAL A 111 22.28 12.84 0.78
N GLY A 112 21.65 11.80 0.25
CA GLY A 112 20.19 11.66 0.25
C GLY A 112 19.50 12.49 -0.82
N GLY A 113 18.41 13.14 -0.47
CA GLY A 113 17.51 13.90 -1.35
C GLY A 113 17.78 15.39 -1.38
N CYS A 114 19.04 15.83 -1.35
CA CYS A 114 19.38 17.25 -1.44
C CYS A 114 18.74 17.91 -2.68
N GLY A 115 18.36 19.18 -2.53
CA GLY A 115 17.68 19.96 -3.57
C GLY A 115 18.56 20.38 -4.76
N GLN A 116 19.83 19.99 -4.81
CA GLN A 116 20.73 20.31 -5.93
C GLN A 116 20.40 19.51 -7.19
N PRO A 117 20.48 20.12 -8.38
CA PRO A 117 20.10 19.47 -9.64
C PRO A 117 20.89 18.20 -9.95
N GLU A 118 22.10 18.06 -9.46
CA GLU A 118 22.95 16.89 -9.63
C GLU A 118 22.34 15.65 -8.93
N VAL A 119 21.63 15.83 -7.82
CA VAL A 119 20.90 14.72 -7.16
C VAL A 119 19.75 14.24 -8.03
N ALA A 120 18.96 15.15 -8.59
CA ALA A 120 17.88 14.81 -9.50
C ALA A 120 18.39 14.10 -10.77
N GLU A 121 19.51 14.56 -11.34
CA GLU A 121 20.16 13.93 -12.48
C GLU A 121 20.56 12.47 -12.16
N VAL A 122 21.21 12.25 -11.01
CA VAL A 122 21.60 10.90 -10.59
C VAL A 122 20.38 10.02 -10.33
N ARG A 123 19.39 10.52 -9.60
CA ARG A 123 18.15 9.80 -9.28
C ARG A 123 17.39 9.37 -10.53
N SER A 124 17.38 10.18 -11.58
CA SER A 124 16.72 9.82 -12.85
C SER A 124 17.30 8.59 -13.53
N THR A 125 18.49 8.14 -13.12
CA THR A 125 19.18 6.98 -13.69
C THR A 125 19.03 5.69 -12.87
N ILE A 126 18.29 5.71 -11.76
CA ILE A 126 18.12 4.57 -10.86
C ILE A 126 16.63 4.29 -10.61
N GLY A 127 16.29 3.02 -10.40
CA GLY A 127 14.93 2.62 -9.99
C GLY A 127 14.62 2.99 -8.54
N TYR A 128 13.36 2.92 -8.16
CA TYR A 128 12.88 3.31 -6.81
C TYR A 128 13.55 2.57 -5.65
N GLY A 129 13.90 1.31 -5.83
CA GLY A 129 14.59 0.51 -4.82
C GLY A 129 16.11 0.54 -4.92
N ASP A 130 16.68 1.29 -5.86
CA ASP A 130 18.09 1.32 -6.15
C ASP A 130 18.81 2.46 -5.41
N TYR A 131 20.12 2.37 -5.38
CA TYR A 131 20.98 3.46 -4.89
C TYR A 131 22.14 3.69 -5.84
N ALA A 132 22.70 4.90 -5.80
CA ALA A 132 23.92 5.24 -6.51
C ALA A 132 24.86 6.13 -5.69
N VAL A 133 26.17 5.94 -5.92
CA VAL A 133 27.23 6.85 -5.51
C VAL A 133 28.08 7.12 -6.74
N LYS A 134 28.02 8.33 -7.27
CA LYS A 134 28.82 8.70 -8.45
C LYS A 134 29.07 10.20 -8.52
N PRO A 135 30.13 10.62 -9.20
CA PRO A 135 30.35 12.04 -9.50
C PRO A 135 29.29 12.55 -10.48
N CYS A 136 28.87 13.79 -10.28
CA CYS A 136 28.06 14.58 -11.19
C CYS A 136 28.53 16.03 -11.12
N GLY A 137 29.17 16.53 -12.19
CA GLY A 137 29.88 17.81 -12.16
C GLY A 137 30.96 17.85 -11.06
N ASN A 138 30.91 18.87 -10.21
CA ASN A 138 31.80 19.05 -9.06
C ASN A 138 31.30 18.37 -7.76
N LYS A 139 30.23 17.59 -7.87
CA LYS A 139 29.61 16.90 -6.74
C LYS A 139 29.92 15.41 -6.76
N LEU A 140 29.98 14.81 -5.59
CA LEU A 140 29.90 13.37 -5.41
C LEU A 140 28.53 13.09 -4.77
N VAL A 141 27.64 12.46 -5.53
CA VAL A 141 26.26 12.23 -5.11
C VAL A 141 26.13 10.84 -4.51
N VAL A 142 25.61 10.76 -3.27
CA VAL A 142 25.28 9.53 -2.53
C VAL A 142 23.78 9.52 -2.32
N THR A 143 23.03 8.83 -3.17
CA THR A 143 21.57 8.99 -3.19
C THR A 143 20.82 7.70 -3.46
N ALA A 144 19.54 7.71 -3.10
CA ALA A 144 18.50 6.74 -3.41
C ALA A 144 17.13 7.44 -3.30
N TRP A 145 16.06 6.77 -3.71
CA TRP A 145 14.69 7.30 -3.56
C TRP A 145 14.11 7.16 -2.15
N GLY A 146 14.61 6.23 -1.34
CA GLY A 146 14.09 5.97 0.01
C GLY A 146 15.18 5.67 1.03
N ASP A 147 14.85 5.75 2.31
CA ASP A 147 15.74 5.62 3.47
C ASP A 147 16.57 4.34 3.48
N GLN A 148 15.98 3.21 3.10
CA GLN A 148 16.70 1.93 3.01
C GLN A 148 17.79 1.97 1.95
N GLY A 149 17.51 2.62 0.81
CA GLY A 149 18.49 2.82 -0.25
C GLY A 149 19.63 3.76 0.16
N VAL A 150 19.33 4.86 0.85
CA VAL A 150 20.34 5.78 1.40
C VAL A 150 21.24 5.08 2.42
N THR A 151 20.65 4.25 3.28
CA THR A 151 21.41 3.43 4.25
C THR A 151 22.35 2.45 3.54
N ALA A 152 21.85 1.76 2.51
CA ALA A 152 22.64 0.82 1.70
C ALA A 152 23.77 1.55 0.93
N ALA A 153 23.47 2.67 0.26
CA ALA A 153 24.47 3.50 -0.41
C ALA A 153 25.60 3.89 0.52
N THR A 154 25.24 4.34 1.73
CA THR A 154 26.19 4.75 2.77
C THR A 154 27.07 3.58 3.22
N HIS A 155 26.48 2.42 3.45
CA HIS A 155 27.21 1.22 3.89
C HIS A 155 28.29 0.82 2.85
N TYR A 156 27.92 0.71 1.60
CA TYR A 156 28.85 0.31 0.54
C TYR A 156 29.85 1.41 0.20
N PHE A 157 29.42 2.68 0.24
CA PHE A 157 30.34 3.81 0.04
C PHE A 157 31.44 3.84 1.09
N LYS A 158 31.11 3.67 2.37
CA LYS A 158 32.09 3.57 3.45
C LYS A 158 33.09 2.42 3.23
N SER A 159 32.65 1.31 2.71
CA SER A 159 33.53 0.19 2.37
C SER A 159 34.50 0.58 1.25
N SER A 160 34.02 1.26 0.21
CA SER A 160 34.88 1.76 -0.87
C SER A 160 35.86 2.83 -0.41
N LEU A 161 35.46 3.70 0.52
CA LEU A 161 36.42 4.71 1.09
C LEU A 161 37.64 4.05 1.74
N LYS A 162 37.46 2.91 2.42
CA LYS A 162 38.56 2.14 3.01
C LYS A 162 39.56 1.63 1.98
N GLU A 163 39.06 1.18 0.83
CA GLU A 163 39.89 0.66 -0.25
C GLU A 163 40.71 1.74 -0.96
N HIS A 164 40.23 2.99 -0.90
CA HIS A 164 40.85 4.14 -1.57
C HIS A 164 41.59 5.10 -0.62
N SER A 165 41.72 4.74 0.66
CA SER A 165 42.42 5.55 1.63
C SER A 165 43.92 5.21 1.69
N ALA A 166 44.74 6.25 1.82
CA ALA A 166 46.17 6.16 2.13
C ALA A 166 46.49 7.11 3.32
N ALA A 167 47.62 6.94 3.97
CA ALA A 167 47.96 7.70 5.15
C ALA A 167 47.81 9.23 4.94
N GLY A 168 46.78 9.82 5.54
CA GLY A 168 46.46 11.25 5.47
C GLY A 168 45.84 11.75 4.17
N SER A 169 45.45 10.86 3.26
CA SER A 169 44.77 11.21 2.00
C SER A 169 43.65 10.23 1.64
N LEU A 170 42.70 10.71 0.87
CA LEU A 170 41.58 9.92 0.39
C LEU A 170 41.18 10.41 -1.00
N ALA A 171 41.37 9.56 -2.02
CA ALA A 171 41.13 9.93 -3.39
C ALA A 171 40.42 8.77 -4.12
N LEU A 172 39.29 9.06 -4.78
CA LEU A 172 38.53 8.12 -5.62
C LEU A 172 38.95 8.28 -7.08
N PRO A 173 38.81 7.25 -7.92
CA PRO A 173 38.93 7.40 -9.38
C PRO A 173 37.95 8.46 -9.91
N ALA A 174 38.32 9.20 -10.94
CA ALA A 174 37.45 10.22 -11.52
C ALA A 174 36.12 9.63 -12.11
N ASP A 175 36.18 8.38 -12.52
CA ASP A 175 35.05 7.59 -13.04
C ASP A 175 34.41 6.71 -11.94
N PHE A 176 34.65 7.03 -10.67
CA PHE A 176 34.09 6.26 -9.55
C PHE A 176 32.58 6.14 -9.68
N ALA A 177 32.07 4.92 -9.66
CA ALA A 177 30.67 4.65 -9.67
C ALA A 177 30.37 3.42 -8.81
N LEU A 178 29.45 3.59 -7.89
CA LEU A 178 28.90 2.52 -7.08
C LEU A 178 27.39 2.55 -7.24
N SER A 179 26.79 1.44 -7.55
CA SER A 179 25.35 1.29 -7.60
C SER A 179 24.95 -0.09 -7.11
N GLY A 180 23.76 -0.19 -6.58
CA GLY A 180 23.17 -1.46 -6.20
C GLY A 180 21.70 -1.45 -6.49
N THR A 181 21.21 -2.60 -6.95
CA THR A 181 19.79 -2.86 -7.17
C THR A 181 19.25 -3.63 -5.99
N SER A 182 18.19 -3.15 -5.39
CA SER A 182 17.37 -3.97 -4.51
C SER A 182 16.45 -4.84 -5.37
N ASN A 183 16.20 -6.07 -4.96
CA ASN A 183 15.18 -6.93 -5.62
C ASN A 183 13.75 -6.52 -5.25
N LYS A 184 13.49 -5.22 -5.05
CA LYS A 184 12.18 -4.69 -4.69
C LYS A 184 11.29 -4.59 -5.92
N MET A 185 10.01 -4.92 -5.77
CA MET A 185 9.02 -4.86 -6.87
C MET A 185 8.83 -3.44 -7.41
N VAL A 186 9.00 -2.40 -6.60
CA VAL A 186 8.93 -1.00 -7.07
C VAL A 186 9.91 -0.70 -8.21
N ASN A 187 10.99 -1.47 -8.37
CA ASN A 187 11.91 -1.34 -9.50
C ASN A 187 11.31 -1.79 -10.84
N LEU A 188 10.18 -2.50 -10.81
CA LEU A 188 9.44 -2.89 -12.02
C LEU A 188 8.53 -1.76 -12.52
N LEU A 189 8.34 -0.72 -11.72
CA LEU A 189 7.54 0.45 -12.08
C LEU A 189 8.37 1.45 -12.89
N PRO A 190 7.80 2.09 -13.93
CA PRO A 190 8.42 3.27 -14.53
C PRO A 190 8.52 4.41 -13.50
N LEU A 191 9.52 5.26 -13.63
CA LEU A 191 9.64 6.43 -12.77
C LEU A 191 8.50 7.42 -13.07
N TYR A 192 7.88 7.92 -12.02
CA TYR A 192 6.87 8.97 -12.11
C TYR A 192 7.53 10.30 -12.49
N ALA A 193 7.00 10.96 -13.50
CA ALA A 193 7.47 12.27 -13.93
C ALA A 193 6.52 13.35 -13.41
N GLY A 194 7.05 14.25 -12.61
CA GLY A 194 6.29 15.29 -11.90
C GLY A 194 6.06 14.95 -10.43
N GLY A 195 5.53 15.90 -9.67
CA GLY A 195 5.39 15.77 -8.23
C GLY A 195 6.71 15.51 -7.49
N GLU A 196 6.61 15.19 -6.22
CA GLU A 196 7.75 14.82 -5.36
C GLU A 196 7.53 13.41 -4.81
N ILE A 197 8.58 12.57 -4.81
CA ILE A 197 8.53 11.24 -4.18
C ILE A 197 8.59 11.45 -2.67
N GLY A 198 7.43 11.37 -2.02
CA GLY A 198 7.29 11.54 -0.58
C GLY A 198 7.79 10.33 0.21
N ALA A 199 7.49 9.11 -0.27
CA ALA A 199 7.93 7.88 0.38
C ALA A 199 7.91 6.67 -0.56
N ILE A 200 8.70 5.65 -0.21
CA ILE A 200 8.62 4.29 -0.75
C ILE A 200 8.49 3.35 0.44
N VAL A 201 7.36 2.69 0.57
CA VAL A 201 7.01 1.90 1.75
C VAL A 201 6.67 0.46 1.41
N ASP A 202 7.01 -0.45 2.31
CA ASP A 202 6.52 -1.83 2.30
C ASP A 202 5.16 -1.83 3.01
N VAL A 203 4.06 -1.85 2.23
CA VAL A 203 2.69 -1.73 2.76
C VAL A 203 2.23 -3.04 3.40
N ALA A 204 2.61 -4.17 2.80
CA ALA A 204 2.44 -5.51 3.36
C ALA A 204 3.67 -6.37 3.00
N ASP A 205 3.69 -7.63 3.45
CA ASP A 205 4.84 -8.52 3.23
C ASP A 205 5.17 -8.71 1.74
N ASP A 206 4.18 -8.56 0.87
CA ASP A 206 4.25 -8.82 -0.55
C ASP A 206 3.82 -7.65 -1.44
N ASN A 207 3.59 -6.46 -0.90
CA ASN A 207 3.29 -5.28 -1.70
C ASN A 207 4.07 -4.04 -1.24
N GLN A 208 4.35 -3.19 -2.20
CA GLN A 208 5.10 -1.97 -2.02
C GLN A 208 4.37 -0.79 -2.65
N MET A 209 4.52 0.38 -2.08
CA MET A 209 3.89 1.61 -2.54
C MET A 209 4.93 2.70 -2.78
N VAL A 210 4.76 3.42 -3.89
CA VAL A 210 5.38 4.72 -4.13
C VAL A 210 4.31 5.77 -3.84
N TYR A 211 4.61 6.66 -2.91
CA TYR A 211 3.77 7.79 -2.53
C TYR A 211 4.37 9.09 -3.09
N ILE A 212 3.56 9.85 -3.82
CA ILE A 212 3.97 11.06 -4.55
C ILE A 212 3.07 12.20 -4.08
N THR A 213 3.70 13.31 -3.70
CA THR A 213 3.05 14.57 -3.32
C THR A 213 3.19 15.63 -4.41
N ASP A 214 2.47 16.74 -4.29
CA ASP A 214 2.51 17.89 -5.20
C ASP A 214 2.34 17.50 -6.67
N THR A 215 1.47 16.53 -6.95
CA THR A 215 1.18 16.01 -8.28
C THR A 215 -0.20 16.43 -8.78
N THR A 216 -0.41 16.30 -10.08
CA THR A 216 -1.63 16.70 -10.79
C THR A 216 -2.31 15.52 -11.48
N ALA A 217 -3.59 15.67 -11.81
CA ALA A 217 -4.34 14.70 -12.59
C ALA A 217 -3.73 14.43 -13.98
N GLU A 218 -3.11 15.45 -14.58
CA GLU A 218 -2.42 15.36 -15.87
C GLU A 218 -1.16 14.52 -15.77
N GLU A 219 -0.35 14.72 -14.72
CA GLU A 219 0.86 13.92 -14.46
C GLU A 219 0.51 12.46 -14.17
N TYR A 220 -0.50 12.21 -13.33
CA TYR A 220 -1.04 10.88 -13.11
C TYR A 220 -1.50 10.21 -14.42
N THR A 221 -2.23 10.95 -15.26
CA THR A 221 -2.69 10.43 -16.56
C THR A 221 -1.53 10.13 -17.50
N ALA A 222 -0.47 10.94 -17.48
CA ALA A 222 0.76 10.68 -18.23
C ALA A 222 1.47 9.41 -17.72
N TYR A 223 1.53 9.24 -16.40
CA TYR A 223 2.12 8.04 -15.79
C TYR A 223 1.37 6.75 -16.15
N ARG A 224 0.06 6.77 -16.23
CA ARG A 224 -0.74 5.63 -16.69
C ARG A 224 -0.31 5.13 -18.07
N LYS A 225 0.03 6.04 -18.99
CA LYS A 225 0.57 5.68 -20.32
C LYS A 225 1.96 5.07 -20.24
N GLN A 226 2.77 5.46 -19.25
CA GLN A 226 4.06 4.84 -19.00
C GLN A 226 3.91 3.40 -18.51
N LEU A 227 2.91 3.11 -17.64
CA LEU A 227 2.58 1.74 -17.24
C LEU A 227 2.22 0.86 -18.43
N GLU A 228 1.40 1.35 -19.36
CA GLU A 228 1.06 0.64 -20.60
C GLU A 228 2.30 0.38 -21.47
N THR A 229 3.18 1.38 -21.61
CA THR A 229 4.45 1.24 -22.33
C THR A 229 5.39 0.24 -21.65
N ALA A 230 5.36 0.13 -20.33
CA ALA A 230 6.12 -0.85 -19.55
C ALA A 230 5.52 -2.27 -19.60
N GLY A 231 4.43 -2.48 -20.35
CA GLY A 231 3.83 -3.79 -20.57
C GLY A 231 2.71 -4.17 -19.61
N TYR A 232 2.20 -3.23 -18.82
CA TYR A 232 1.00 -3.44 -18.02
C TYR A 232 -0.25 -3.20 -18.85
N THR A 233 -1.27 -4.00 -18.64
CA THR A 233 -2.59 -3.86 -19.29
C THR A 233 -3.59 -3.30 -18.31
N LEU A 234 -4.33 -2.27 -18.73
CA LEU A 234 -5.42 -1.71 -17.94
C LEU A 234 -6.50 -2.77 -17.70
N TYR A 235 -6.80 -3.03 -16.44
CA TYR A 235 -7.87 -3.92 -16.03
C TYR A 235 -9.18 -3.15 -15.78
N THR A 236 -9.14 -2.12 -14.92
CA THR A 236 -10.27 -1.24 -14.63
C THR A 236 -9.79 0.17 -14.39
N GLU A 237 -10.66 1.15 -14.64
CA GLU A 237 -10.46 2.54 -14.27
C GLU A 237 -11.79 3.18 -13.83
N ARG A 238 -11.69 4.20 -13.00
CA ARG A 238 -12.86 5.03 -12.64
C ARG A 238 -12.42 6.42 -12.18
N GLU A 239 -13.39 7.34 -12.23
CA GLU A 239 -13.28 8.68 -11.67
C GLU A 239 -14.42 8.89 -10.66
N VAL A 240 -14.09 9.45 -9.49
CA VAL A 240 -15.05 9.82 -8.44
C VAL A 240 -14.61 11.11 -7.80
N GLU A 241 -15.44 12.17 -7.86
CA GLU A 241 -15.14 13.49 -7.25
C GLU A 241 -13.75 14.02 -7.65
N LYS A 242 -13.37 13.84 -8.93
CA LYS A 242 -12.07 14.17 -9.50
C LYS A 242 -10.89 13.28 -9.01
N ASN A 243 -11.13 12.34 -8.12
CA ASN A 243 -10.13 11.31 -7.83
C ASN A 243 -10.11 10.29 -8.96
N LEU A 244 -8.93 9.87 -9.35
CA LEU A 244 -8.71 8.96 -10.48
C LEU A 244 -8.12 7.65 -9.96
N PHE A 245 -8.75 6.55 -10.30
CA PHE A 245 -8.35 5.20 -9.87
C PHE A 245 -8.14 4.31 -11.08
N ALA A 246 -7.09 3.48 -11.06
CA ALA A 246 -6.85 2.48 -12.09
C ALA A 246 -6.15 1.25 -11.52
N THR A 247 -6.53 0.09 -12.02
CA THR A 247 -5.84 -1.19 -11.76
C THR A 247 -5.26 -1.70 -13.07
N TYR A 248 -3.99 -2.04 -13.05
CA TYR A 248 -3.24 -2.62 -14.16
C TYR A 248 -2.72 -4.00 -13.80
N THR A 249 -2.49 -4.84 -14.80
CA THR A 249 -1.95 -6.18 -14.57
C THR A 249 -1.00 -6.59 -15.69
N ASN A 250 -0.05 -7.46 -15.35
CA ASN A 250 0.70 -8.28 -16.30
C ASN A 250 0.77 -9.71 -15.77
N ALA A 251 1.58 -10.57 -16.40
CA ALA A 251 1.67 -11.98 -15.99
C ALA A 251 2.23 -12.21 -14.58
N GLN A 252 2.96 -11.24 -14.01
CA GLN A 252 3.67 -11.36 -12.73
C GLN A 252 3.14 -10.45 -11.65
N ASN A 253 2.56 -9.28 -12.01
CA ASN A 253 2.24 -8.23 -11.06
C ASN A 253 0.87 -7.60 -11.34
N THR A 254 0.26 -7.12 -10.26
CA THR A 254 -0.85 -6.18 -10.26
C THR A 254 -0.34 -4.82 -9.79
N VAL A 255 -0.79 -3.75 -10.44
CA VAL A 255 -0.49 -2.37 -10.04
C VAL A 255 -1.81 -1.64 -9.84
N THR A 256 -2.05 -1.18 -8.62
CA THR A 256 -3.14 -0.25 -8.31
C THR A 256 -2.55 1.14 -8.17
N ALA A 257 -3.04 2.06 -8.98
CA ALA A 257 -2.60 3.45 -8.95
C ALA A 257 -3.80 4.39 -8.82
N TYR A 258 -3.69 5.39 -7.96
CA TYR A 258 -4.73 6.40 -7.83
C TYR A 258 -4.18 7.77 -7.46
N TYR A 259 -4.91 8.79 -7.94
CA TYR A 259 -4.68 10.20 -7.67
C TYR A 259 -5.83 10.75 -6.82
N THR A 260 -5.51 11.49 -5.76
CA THR A 260 -6.46 12.15 -4.88
C THR A 260 -6.43 13.66 -5.10
N ALA A 261 -7.57 14.19 -5.54
CA ALA A 261 -7.65 15.59 -5.96
C ALA A 261 -7.65 16.58 -4.80
N CYS A 262 -8.08 16.15 -3.60
CA CYS A 262 -8.12 17.03 -2.42
C CYS A 262 -6.72 17.41 -1.92
N ASP A 263 -5.76 16.51 -2.05
CA ASP A 263 -4.41 16.68 -1.49
C ASP A 263 -3.34 16.81 -2.58
N GLY A 264 -3.66 16.54 -3.86
CA GLY A 264 -2.69 16.53 -4.95
C GLY A 264 -1.67 15.40 -4.78
N GLU A 265 -2.14 14.21 -4.43
CA GLU A 265 -1.29 13.05 -4.14
C GLU A 265 -1.55 11.91 -5.10
N THR A 266 -0.52 11.11 -5.35
CA THR A 266 -0.64 9.86 -6.11
C THR A 266 -0.03 8.72 -5.31
N ARG A 267 -0.73 7.59 -5.27
CA ARG A 267 -0.23 6.33 -4.72
C ARG A 267 -0.16 5.27 -5.81
N ILE A 268 0.95 4.56 -5.87
CA ILE A 268 1.20 3.50 -6.85
C ILE A 268 1.62 2.26 -6.07
N ILE A 269 0.73 1.29 -5.99
CA ILE A 269 0.91 0.05 -5.24
C ILE A 269 1.22 -1.07 -6.24
N ILE A 270 2.31 -1.79 -6.04
CA ILE A 270 2.67 -2.97 -6.82
C ILE A 270 2.72 -4.20 -5.93
N GLU A 271 2.14 -5.28 -6.41
CA GLU A 271 2.09 -6.57 -5.73
C GLU A 271 2.23 -7.73 -6.73
N PRO A 272 2.50 -8.97 -6.29
CA PRO A 272 2.42 -10.14 -7.16
C PRO A 272 1.03 -10.26 -7.77
N ALA A 273 0.95 -10.80 -8.99
CA ALA A 273 -0.33 -11.03 -9.65
C ALA A 273 -1.25 -11.87 -8.74
N SER A 274 -2.40 -11.32 -8.42
CA SER A 274 -3.40 -11.90 -7.53
C SER A 274 -4.77 -11.98 -8.20
N ALA A 275 -5.75 -12.55 -7.51
CA ALA A 275 -7.13 -12.52 -7.97
C ALA A 275 -7.62 -11.05 -8.05
N LEU A 276 -8.24 -10.72 -9.16
CA LEU A 276 -8.74 -9.38 -9.45
C LEU A 276 -10.23 -9.25 -9.09
N PRO A 277 -10.72 -8.02 -8.80
CA PRO A 277 -12.15 -7.80 -8.61
C PRO A 277 -12.97 -8.31 -9.79
N PRO A 278 -14.07 -9.06 -9.58
CA PRO A 278 -14.91 -9.53 -10.68
C PRO A 278 -15.54 -8.35 -11.43
N ARG A 279 -15.43 -8.33 -12.76
CA ARG A 279 -16.07 -7.35 -13.62
C ARG A 279 -17.54 -7.67 -13.84
N ALA A 280 -18.33 -6.69 -14.30
CA ALA A 280 -19.78 -6.85 -14.48
C ALA A 280 -20.14 -8.04 -15.37
N GLU A 281 -19.40 -8.27 -16.45
CA GLU A 281 -19.58 -9.39 -17.37
C GLU A 281 -19.26 -10.76 -16.74
N ASP A 282 -18.45 -10.79 -15.70
CA ASP A 282 -18.05 -12.01 -14.99
C ASP A 282 -19.13 -12.46 -13.98
N THR A 283 -20.14 -11.63 -13.73
CA THR A 283 -21.16 -11.82 -12.70
C THR A 283 -22.56 -12.11 -13.27
N THR A 284 -22.67 -12.31 -14.57
CA THR A 284 -23.94 -12.64 -15.25
C THR A 284 -24.42 -14.03 -14.86
N THR A 285 -24.91 -14.17 -13.63
CA THR A 285 -25.63 -15.33 -13.17
C THR A 285 -27.13 -15.20 -13.45
N ALA A 286 -27.78 -16.33 -13.57
CA ALA A 286 -29.20 -16.45 -13.84
C ALA A 286 -30.06 -15.49 -12.99
N GLY A 287 -30.54 -14.44 -13.58
CA GLY A 287 -31.55 -13.45 -13.21
C GLY A 287 -31.92 -13.26 -11.73
N ASP A 288 -32.38 -12.08 -11.40
CA ASP A 288 -32.90 -11.73 -10.08
C ASP A 288 -34.07 -12.64 -9.68
N LYS A 289 -33.82 -13.54 -8.73
CA LYS A 289 -34.83 -14.51 -8.27
C LYS A 289 -35.26 -14.28 -6.84
N TYR A 290 -34.43 -13.57 -6.07
CA TYR A 290 -34.62 -13.40 -4.64
C TYR A 290 -34.62 -11.92 -4.26
N GLU A 291 -35.44 -11.58 -3.28
CA GLU A 291 -35.45 -10.24 -2.72
C GLU A 291 -34.11 -9.95 -2.01
N PRO A 292 -33.39 -8.90 -2.40
CA PRO A 292 -32.18 -8.52 -1.71
C PRO A 292 -32.48 -8.15 -0.25
N ALA A 293 -31.57 -8.45 0.65
CA ALA A 293 -31.75 -8.12 2.07
C ALA A 293 -30.40 -7.94 2.77
N VAL A 294 -30.38 -7.12 3.80
CA VAL A 294 -29.28 -7.04 4.77
C VAL A 294 -29.76 -7.52 6.13
N ARG A 295 -28.95 -8.38 6.76
CA ARG A 295 -29.20 -8.89 8.11
C ARG A 295 -28.05 -8.51 9.02
N MET A 296 -28.38 -7.93 10.18
CA MET A 296 -27.47 -7.70 11.30
C MET A 296 -27.73 -8.73 12.39
N VAL A 297 -26.69 -9.31 12.94
CA VAL A 297 -26.75 -10.31 14.02
C VAL A 297 -25.86 -9.86 15.16
N GLY A 298 -26.39 -9.87 16.39
CA GLY A 298 -25.63 -9.60 17.60
C GLY A 298 -24.75 -10.80 17.94
N LEU A 299 -23.43 -10.65 17.82
CA LEU A 299 -22.45 -11.67 18.22
C LEU A 299 -21.71 -11.24 19.47
N GLU A 300 -21.34 -12.24 20.27
CA GLU A 300 -20.69 -12.02 21.56
C GLU A 300 -19.21 -11.72 21.39
N TYR A 301 -18.71 -10.77 22.16
CA TYR A 301 -17.32 -10.57 22.47
C TYR A 301 -17.16 -10.42 23.98
N ASN A 302 -16.57 -11.41 24.65
CA ASN A 302 -16.47 -11.44 26.09
C ASN A 302 -15.08 -11.03 26.56
N TYR A 303 -14.99 -9.93 27.27
CA TYR A 303 -13.88 -9.71 28.20
C TYR A 303 -14.15 -10.47 29.50
N SER A 304 -13.14 -11.09 30.06
CA SER A 304 -13.18 -11.76 31.35
C SER A 304 -13.71 -10.80 32.44
N GLY A 305 -14.96 -10.97 32.86
CA GLY A 305 -15.65 -10.14 33.85
C GLY A 305 -17.14 -10.06 33.55
N ASP A 306 -17.89 -9.35 34.40
CA ASP A 306 -19.35 -9.18 34.34
C ASP A 306 -19.86 -8.37 33.12
N ASP A 307 -18.97 -7.86 32.27
CA ASP A 307 -19.32 -7.11 31.06
C ASP A 307 -19.48 -8.04 29.86
N TYR A 308 -20.62 -8.65 29.74
CA TYR A 308 -21.11 -9.30 28.56
C TYR A 308 -21.43 -8.22 27.49
N ASN A 309 -20.62 -8.13 26.45
CA ASN A 309 -20.81 -7.17 25.37
C ASN A 309 -21.03 -7.89 24.05
N GLN A 310 -22.22 -7.73 23.47
CA GLN A 310 -22.50 -8.08 22.07
C GLN A 310 -21.95 -6.96 21.18
N ILE A 311 -20.66 -6.98 20.93
CA ILE A 311 -19.98 -5.95 20.10
C ILE A 311 -19.36 -6.54 18.82
N GLY A 312 -19.54 -7.85 18.57
CA GLY A 312 -18.98 -8.45 17.36
C GLY A 312 -19.72 -8.02 16.10
N LEU A 313 -19.04 -7.39 15.15
CA LEU A 313 -19.65 -7.06 13.87
C LEU A 313 -19.91 -8.32 13.05
N PHE A 314 -21.16 -8.47 12.59
CA PHE A 314 -21.55 -9.52 11.67
C PHE A 314 -22.78 -9.12 10.84
N LEU A 315 -22.58 -8.96 9.53
CA LEU A 315 -23.64 -8.66 8.60
C LEU A 315 -23.71 -9.73 7.51
N ILE A 316 -24.93 -10.02 7.04
CA ILE A 316 -25.17 -10.90 5.89
C ILE A 316 -26.03 -10.16 4.88
N PHE A 317 -25.58 -10.09 3.64
CA PHE A 317 -26.35 -9.58 2.51
C PHE A 317 -26.79 -10.76 1.66
N ARG A 318 -28.09 -10.89 1.40
CA ARG A 318 -28.62 -11.80 0.38
C ARG A 318 -28.68 -11.07 -0.95
N LEU A 319 -27.96 -11.59 -1.93
CA LEU A 319 -27.93 -11.04 -3.28
C LEU A 319 -29.19 -11.42 -4.08
N PRO A 320 -29.56 -10.67 -5.14
CA PRO A 320 -30.67 -11.02 -6.04
C PRO A 320 -30.57 -12.41 -6.67
N ASP A 321 -29.36 -12.94 -6.87
CA ASP A 321 -29.12 -14.28 -7.39
C ASP A 321 -29.17 -15.38 -6.31
N GLY A 322 -29.33 -15.01 -5.04
CA GLY A 322 -29.44 -15.91 -3.90
C GLY A 322 -28.13 -16.23 -3.19
N ARG A 323 -26.96 -15.84 -3.74
CA ARG A 323 -25.69 -15.93 -3.02
C ARG A 323 -25.65 -14.92 -1.88
N LEU A 324 -24.69 -15.08 -1.00
CA LEU A 324 -24.51 -14.20 0.15
C LEU A 324 -23.21 -13.39 0.05
N ILE A 325 -23.24 -12.15 0.57
CA ILE A 325 -22.03 -11.44 1.01
C ILE A 325 -22.06 -11.43 2.54
N VAL A 326 -20.94 -11.76 3.16
CA VAL A 326 -20.78 -11.79 4.62
C VAL A 326 -19.75 -10.75 5.02
N VAL A 327 -19.98 -10.04 6.11
CA VAL A 327 -19.05 -9.07 6.67
C VAL A 327 -18.67 -9.49 8.08
N ASP A 328 -17.38 -9.68 8.31
CA ASP A 328 -16.78 -10.08 9.58
C ASP A 328 -17.38 -11.35 10.20
N GLY A 329 -17.20 -11.59 11.47
CA GLY A 329 -17.65 -12.83 12.11
C GLY A 329 -17.71 -12.75 13.63
N GLY A 330 -17.57 -11.55 14.21
CA GLY A 330 -17.62 -11.37 15.66
C GLY A 330 -16.49 -12.05 16.43
N GLY A 331 -16.66 -12.21 17.74
CA GLY A 331 -15.65 -12.70 18.66
C GLY A 331 -15.31 -14.19 18.55
N TYR A 332 -14.18 -14.58 19.12
CA TYR A 332 -13.59 -15.93 19.04
C TYR A 332 -14.28 -16.94 19.96
N TYR A 333 -15.56 -17.24 19.73
CA TYR A 333 -16.39 -18.14 20.53
C TYR A 333 -17.05 -19.24 19.71
N ASP A 334 -17.20 -20.43 20.29
CA ASP A 334 -17.89 -21.55 19.63
C ASP A 334 -19.39 -21.27 19.43
N LYS A 335 -20.02 -20.53 20.36
CA LYS A 335 -21.41 -20.09 20.19
C LYS A 335 -21.58 -19.21 18.96
N ASN A 336 -20.66 -18.28 18.71
CA ASN A 336 -20.71 -17.43 17.51
C ASN A 336 -20.65 -18.26 16.22
N THR A 337 -19.80 -19.30 16.16
CA THR A 337 -19.72 -20.12 14.94
C THR A 337 -21.04 -20.82 14.62
N SER A 338 -21.76 -21.28 15.65
CA SER A 338 -23.09 -21.89 15.47
C SER A 338 -24.14 -20.87 15.03
N LEU A 339 -24.12 -19.66 15.64
CA LEU A 339 -25.00 -18.54 15.24
C LEU A 339 -24.71 -18.08 13.81
N ILE A 340 -23.46 -17.98 13.41
CA ILE A 340 -23.06 -17.67 12.03
C ILE A 340 -23.70 -18.70 11.08
N MET A 341 -23.50 -20.00 11.32
CA MET A 341 -24.04 -21.06 10.47
C MET A 341 -25.57 -21.02 10.41
N GLN A 342 -26.23 -20.86 11.53
CA GLN A 342 -27.69 -20.74 11.59
C GLN A 342 -28.19 -19.56 10.73
N ASN A 343 -27.61 -18.38 10.89
CA ASN A 343 -28.04 -17.19 10.14
C ASN A 343 -27.70 -17.27 8.65
N LEU A 344 -26.61 -17.92 8.27
CA LEU A 344 -26.32 -18.24 6.87
C LEU A 344 -27.40 -19.16 6.26
N GLN A 345 -27.81 -20.19 7.01
CA GLN A 345 -28.89 -21.10 6.58
C GLN A 345 -30.25 -20.41 6.44
N GLU A 346 -30.57 -19.47 7.33
CA GLU A 346 -31.81 -18.69 7.27
C GLU A 346 -31.83 -17.67 6.13
N MET A 347 -30.67 -17.12 5.77
CA MET A 347 -30.54 -16.14 4.69
C MET A 347 -30.41 -16.80 3.31
N ALA A 348 -29.80 -17.98 3.23
CA ALA A 348 -29.61 -18.68 1.98
C ALA A 348 -30.92 -19.26 1.45
N PRO A 349 -31.21 -19.17 0.14
CA PRO A 349 -32.37 -19.82 -0.48
C PRO A 349 -32.34 -21.34 -0.37
N ASP A 350 -31.16 -21.93 -0.41
CA ASP A 350 -30.88 -23.35 -0.19
C ASP A 350 -29.94 -23.50 1.01
N LYS A 351 -30.51 -23.88 2.14
CA LYS A 351 -29.79 -24.05 3.40
C LYS A 351 -28.76 -25.19 3.41
N ASP A 352 -28.88 -26.11 2.46
CA ASP A 352 -27.99 -27.27 2.33
C ASP A 352 -26.83 -27.00 1.34
N ASN A 353 -26.96 -25.96 0.47
CA ASN A 353 -25.97 -25.56 -0.53
C ASN A 353 -25.69 -24.04 -0.47
N ILE A 354 -25.16 -23.59 0.64
CA ILE A 354 -24.89 -22.18 0.87
C ILE A 354 -23.68 -21.73 0.04
N THR A 355 -23.86 -20.72 -0.80
CA THR A 355 -22.79 -20.08 -1.56
C THR A 355 -22.59 -18.64 -1.10
N ILE A 356 -21.38 -18.33 -0.66
CA ILE A 356 -20.93 -17.00 -0.25
C ILE A 356 -20.08 -16.44 -1.39
N ALA A 357 -20.60 -15.43 -2.08
CA ALA A 357 -19.91 -14.76 -3.20
C ALA A 357 -18.68 -14.01 -2.72
N ALA A 358 -18.79 -13.39 -1.53
CA ALA A 358 -17.67 -12.74 -0.88
C ALA A 358 -17.83 -12.76 0.65
N TRP A 359 -16.74 -13.04 1.36
CA TRP A 359 -16.62 -12.79 2.79
C TRP A 359 -15.67 -11.62 3.01
N MET A 360 -16.21 -10.49 3.46
CA MET A 360 -15.46 -9.27 3.72
C MET A 360 -14.90 -9.30 5.11
N LEU A 361 -13.62 -8.99 5.28
CA LEU A 361 -13.01 -8.78 6.59
C LEU A 361 -12.55 -7.33 6.66
N THR A 362 -13.17 -6.56 7.57
CA THR A 362 -12.92 -5.12 7.66
C THR A 362 -11.51 -4.85 8.20
N HIS A 363 -11.17 -5.46 9.32
CA HIS A 363 -9.85 -5.41 9.94
C HIS A 363 -9.67 -6.61 10.88
N ALA A 364 -8.48 -6.79 11.44
CA ALA A 364 -8.13 -8.06 12.08
C ALA A 364 -8.35 -8.12 13.60
N HIS A 365 -9.10 -7.19 14.20
CA HIS A 365 -9.46 -7.31 15.62
C HIS A 365 -10.29 -8.56 15.91
N GLY A 366 -10.21 -9.01 17.17
CA GLY A 366 -10.79 -10.27 17.60
C GLY A 366 -12.32 -10.34 17.57
N ASP A 367 -13.00 -9.21 17.68
CA ASP A 367 -14.45 -9.03 17.60
C ASP A 367 -14.96 -8.89 16.16
N HIS A 368 -14.09 -8.95 15.18
CA HIS A 368 -14.38 -8.98 13.75
C HIS A 368 -13.98 -10.31 13.11
N THR A 369 -12.74 -10.75 13.35
CA THR A 369 -12.20 -11.96 12.69
C THR A 369 -12.25 -13.22 13.55
N GLY A 370 -12.51 -13.10 14.86
CA GLY A 370 -12.44 -14.24 15.75
C GLY A 370 -13.40 -15.38 15.42
N GLY A 371 -14.67 -15.05 15.18
CA GLY A 371 -15.69 -16.03 14.78
C GLY A 371 -15.46 -16.54 13.35
N PHE A 372 -15.01 -15.70 12.42
CA PHE A 372 -14.60 -16.12 11.08
C PHE A 372 -13.52 -17.21 11.13
N ILE A 373 -12.44 -16.99 11.90
CA ILE A 373 -11.35 -17.97 12.05
C ILE A 373 -11.87 -19.30 12.61
N LYS A 374 -12.72 -19.25 13.63
CA LYS A 374 -13.32 -20.47 14.18
C LYS A 374 -14.30 -21.12 13.21
N PHE A 375 -15.11 -20.34 12.51
CA PHE A 375 -16.06 -20.84 11.51
C PHE A 375 -15.34 -21.57 10.37
N ALA A 376 -14.26 -21.01 9.84
CA ALA A 376 -13.46 -21.65 8.81
C ALA A 376 -13.04 -23.07 9.21
N ASN A 377 -12.61 -23.25 10.46
CA ASN A 377 -12.21 -24.56 11.00
C ASN A 377 -13.39 -25.50 11.26
N ALA A 378 -14.53 -25.00 11.74
CA ALA A 378 -15.64 -25.82 12.18
C ALA A 378 -16.65 -26.15 11.04
N TYR A 379 -16.88 -25.20 10.16
CA TYR A 379 -17.95 -25.24 9.16
C TYR A 379 -17.47 -24.97 7.73
N GLY A 380 -16.19 -24.74 7.49
CA GLY A 380 -15.67 -24.39 6.16
C GLY A 380 -16.02 -25.38 5.05
N THR A 381 -16.20 -26.68 5.38
CA THR A 381 -16.63 -27.70 4.42
C THR A 381 -18.15 -27.77 4.20
N LYS A 382 -18.92 -26.96 4.92
CA LYS A 382 -20.40 -26.92 4.84
C LYS A 382 -20.91 -25.81 3.96
N VAL A 383 -20.04 -24.90 3.52
CA VAL A 383 -20.36 -23.76 2.69
C VAL A 383 -19.38 -23.68 1.53
N THR A 384 -19.80 -23.03 0.45
CA THR A 384 -18.88 -22.65 -0.64
C THR A 384 -18.56 -21.16 -0.48
N VAL A 385 -17.32 -20.81 -0.19
CA VAL A 385 -16.86 -19.41 -0.19
C VAL A 385 -16.08 -19.17 -1.48
N GLU A 386 -16.61 -18.33 -2.34
CA GLU A 386 -15.96 -18.02 -3.61
C GLU A 386 -14.74 -17.13 -3.37
N ARG A 387 -14.91 -16.08 -2.56
CA ARG A 387 -13.85 -15.10 -2.26
C ARG A 387 -13.84 -14.70 -0.80
N VAL A 388 -12.65 -14.48 -0.25
CA VAL A 388 -12.43 -13.62 0.93
C VAL A 388 -11.78 -12.35 0.45
N ILE A 389 -12.30 -11.20 0.86
CA ILE A 389 -11.81 -9.87 0.49
C ILE A 389 -11.39 -9.15 1.75
N CYS A 390 -10.13 -8.75 1.81
CA CYS A 390 -9.53 -8.06 2.95
C CYS A 390 -8.30 -7.26 2.52
N ASN A 391 -7.82 -6.37 3.38
CA ASN A 391 -6.51 -5.74 3.23
C ASN A 391 -5.90 -5.56 4.63
N PHE A 392 -4.99 -6.45 5.02
CA PHE A 392 -4.38 -6.46 6.35
C PHE A 392 -2.95 -5.94 6.31
N THR A 393 -2.57 -5.18 7.32
CA THR A 393 -1.22 -4.68 7.54
C THR A 393 -0.23 -5.79 7.90
N THR A 394 1.06 -5.45 7.92
CA THR A 394 2.10 -6.34 8.45
C THR A 394 2.15 -6.26 9.99
N LYS A 395 2.68 -7.32 10.59
CA LYS A 395 2.95 -7.33 12.03
C LYS A 395 3.90 -6.21 12.47
N ALA A 396 4.82 -5.80 11.60
CA ALA A 396 5.76 -4.72 11.87
C ALA A 396 5.04 -3.37 12.05
N GLN A 397 4.03 -3.10 11.24
CA GLN A 397 3.28 -1.84 11.29
C GLN A 397 2.45 -1.69 12.57
N TYR A 398 1.64 -2.70 12.95
CA TYR A 398 0.82 -2.56 14.15
C TYR A 398 1.55 -2.87 15.48
N ALA A 399 2.71 -3.52 15.43
CA ALA A 399 3.51 -3.75 16.64
C ALA A 399 3.97 -2.45 17.32
N LEU A 400 4.06 -1.36 16.56
CA LEU A 400 4.46 -0.04 17.09
C LEU A 400 3.39 0.59 18.01
N VAL A 401 2.13 0.23 17.85
CA VAL A 401 1.01 0.83 18.58
C VAL A 401 0.51 -0.01 19.75
N ASN A 402 1.09 -1.18 19.99
CA ASN A 402 0.70 -2.13 21.04
C ASN A 402 -0.81 -2.49 20.99
N ASP A 403 -1.35 -2.54 19.78
CA ASP A 403 -2.75 -2.86 19.48
C ASP A 403 -2.75 -4.01 18.47
N TYR A 404 -3.08 -5.22 18.93
CA TYR A 404 -2.82 -6.44 18.17
C TYR A 404 -4.09 -7.02 17.57
N GLY A 405 -4.05 -7.18 16.24
CA GLY A 405 -5.02 -7.98 15.49
C GLY A 405 -4.69 -9.47 15.43
N ARG A 406 -5.52 -10.20 14.70
CA ARG A 406 -5.35 -11.62 14.36
C ARG A 406 -4.99 -11.80 12.89
N ASP A 407 -4.26 -10.86 12.30
CA ASP A 407 -3.99 -10.75 10.87
C ASP A 407 -3.50 -12.07 10.26
N ASP A 408 -2.45 -12.69 10.82
CA ASP A 408 -1.89 -13.94 10.29
C ASP A 408 -2.86 -15.12 10.40
N GLN A 409 -3.64 -15.18 11.49
CA GLN A 409 -4.65 -16.21 11.67
C GLN A 409 -5.81 -16.02 10.69
N ALA A 410 -6.23 -14.79 10.46
CA ALA A 410 -7.29 -14.44 9.52
C ALA A 410 -6.85 -14.72 8.07
N ARG A 411 -5.61 -14.36 7.68
CA ARG A 411 -5.05 -14.72 6.35
C ARG A 411 -5.02 -16.24 6.14
N THR A 412 -4.57 -16.99 7.15
CA THR A 412 -4.53 -18.45 7.08
C THR A 412 -5.93 -19.05 6.94
N ALA A 413 -6.90 -18.55 7.70
CA ALA A 413 -8.28 -18.99 7.62
C ALA A 413 -8.90 -18.63 6.24
N ALA A 414 -8.64 -17.44 5.72
CA ALA A 414 -9.09 -17.00 4.40
C ALA A 414 -8.55 -17.90 3.29
N ALA A 415 -7.25 -18.17 3.28
CA ALA A 415 -6.61 -19.05 2.29
C ALA A 415 -7.12 -20.51 2.36
N THR A 416 -7.59 -20.94 3.54
CA THR A 416 -8.14 -22.31 3.71
C THR A 416 -9.62 -22.37 3.27
N LEU A 417 -10.39 -21.31 3.51
CA LEU A 417 -11.83 -21.30 3.35
C LEU A 417 -12.27 -20.94 1.92
N ALA A 418 -11.62 -19.96 1.31
CA ALA A 418 -12.04 -19.39 0.03
C ALA A 418 -11.34 -20.01 -1.17
N LYS A 419 -12.01 -19.98 -2.33
CA LYS A 419 -11.37 -20.33 -3.62
C LYS A 419 -10.35 -19.27 -4.03
N GLU A 420 -10.63 -18.01 -3.72
CA GLU A 420 -9.77 -16.87 -4.02
C GLU A 420 -9.69 -15.94 -2.80
N VAL A 421 -8.53 -15.36 -2.56
CA VAL A 421 -8.35 -14.27 -1.61
C VAL A 421 -7.95 -13.04 -2.40
N ILE A 422 -8.71 -11.95 -2.24
CA ILE A 422 -8.49 -10.69 -2.94
C ILE A 422 -8.05 -9.64 -1.92
N LYS A 423 -6.96 -8.96 -2.21
CA LYS A 423 -6.54 -7.77 -1.50
C LYS A 423 -7.30 -6.57 -2.08
N ALA A 424 -8.09 -5.89 -1.25
CA ALA A 424 -8.89 -4.76 -1.68
C ALA A 424 -8.08 -3.46 -1.65
N HIS A 425 -8.21 -2.64 -2.67
CA HIS A 425 -7.60 -1.32 -2.74
C HIS A 425 -8.67 -0.25 -2.93
N ASN A 426 -8.37 0.96 -2.46
CA ASN A 426 -9.29 2.09 -2.62
C ASN A 426 -9.63 2.35 -4.09
N GLY A 427 -10.89 2.71 -4.34
CA GLY A 427 -11.43 2.96 -5.69
C GLY A 427 -11.84 1.72 -6.48
N GLN A 428 -11.55 0.50 -6.02
CA GLN A 428 -12.00 -0.72 -6.69
C GLN A 428 -13.50 -0.92 -6.59
N ILE A 429 -14.08 -1.48 -7.66
CA ILE A 429 -15.48 -1.92 -7.71
C ILE A 429 -15.53 -3.43 -7.94
N TYR A 430 -16.39 -4.09 -7.19
CA TYR A 430 -16.71 -5.50 -7.28
C TYR A 430 -18.15 -5.69 -7.74
N HIS A 431 -18.37 -6.65 -8.62
CA HIS A 431 -19.70 -6.98 -9.13
C HIS A 431 -20.11 -8.38 -8.68
N PHE A 432 -21.28 -8.51 -8.08
CA PHE A 432 -21.81 -9.78 -7.58
C PHE A 432 -23.31 -9.85 -7.88
N GLY A 433 -23.77 -10.77 -8.67
CA GLY A 433 -25.17 -11.20 -8.81
C GLY A 433 -26.28 -10.14 -8.59
N GLY A 434 -26.20 -8.99 -9.27
CA GLY A 434 -27.15 -7.89 -9.12
C GLY A 434 -26.78 -6.87 -8.04
N ALA A 435 -25.61 -7.00 -7.42
CA ALA A 435 -25.05 -6.01 -6.48
C ALA A 435 -23.71 -5.48 -6.96
N THR A 436 -23.36 -4.27 -6.55
CA THR A 436 -22.02 -3.69 -6.67
C THR A 436 -21.50 -3.32 -5.31
N MET A 437 -20.20 -3.47 -5.11
CA MET A 437 -19.51 -3.05 -3.91
C MET A 437 -18.33 -2.15 -4.28
N GLU A 438 -18.25 -0.99 -3.66
CA GLU A 438 -17.20 0.00 -3.87
C GLU A 438 -16.32 0.09 -2.64
N ILE A 439 -15.01 -0.01 -2.82
CA ILE A 439 -14.03 0.25 -1.76
C ILE A 439 -13.79 1.75 -1.69
N LEU A 440 -13.98 2.33 -0.51
CA LEU A 440 -13.91 3.77 -0.27
C LEU A 440 -12.77 4.19 0.65
N TYR A 441 -12.17 3.23 1.34
CA TYR A 441 -11.00 3.47 2.18
C TYR A 441 -10.28 2.15 2.47
N THR A 442 -8.96 2.20 2.43
CA THR A 442 -8.06 1.19 2.97
C THR A 442 -6.98 1.87 3.82
N PHE A 443 -6.25 1.14 4.64
CA PHE A 443 -5.16 1.75 5.40
C PHE A 443 -4.03 2.32 4.51
N GLU A 444 -3.95 1.92 3.27
CA GLU A 444 -3.01 2.44 2.27
C GLU A 444 -3.22 3.94 2.01
N ASP A 445 -4.45 4.45 2.23
CA ASP A 445 -4.76 5.88 2.14
C ASP A 445 -4.15 6.69 3.30
N PHE A 446 -3.79 6.02 4.38
CA PHE A 446 -3.13 6.63 5.54
C PHE A 446 -1.60 6.56 5.45
N GLU A 447 -1.06 5.53 4.80
CA GLU A 447 0.38 5.44 4.57
C GLU A 447 0.91 6.65 3.75
N PRO A 448 2.11 7.18 4.01
CA PRO A 448 3.20 6.57 4.80
C PRO A 448 3.19 6.91 6.29
N GLU A 449 2.15 7.53 6.79
CA GLU A 449 2.04 7.87 8.21
C GLU A 449 1.97 6.62 9.09
N ALA A 450 2.53 6.68 10.29
CA ALA A 450 2.47 5.57 11.22
C ALA A 450 1.04 5.36 11.74
N LEU A 451 0.52 4.14 11.62
CA LEU A 451 -0.82 3.79 12.08
C LEU A 451 -0.97 4.04 13.59
N PRO A 452 -1.90 4.92 14.02
CA PRO A 452 -2.06 5.24 15.44
C PRO A 452 -2.79 4.15 16.22
N TYR A 453 -3.69 3.42 15.56
CA TYR A 453 -4.50 2.33 16.10
C TYR A 453 -4.78 1.30 15.02
N HIS A 454 -4.95 0.04 15.41
CA HIS A 454 -5.29 -1.02 14.47
C HIS A 454 -6.65 -0.80 13.79
N ASN A 455 -7.60 -0.11 14.44
CA ASN A 455 -8.89 0.28 13.83
C ASN A 455 -8.74 1.20 12.60
N THR A 456 -7.63 1.94 12.49
CA THR A 456 -7.33 2.75 11.29
C THR A 456 -7.20 1.87 10.03
N THR A 457 -6.98 0.56 10.18
CA THR A 457 -6.88 -0.39 9.08
C THR A 457 -8.24 -0.88 8.55
N SER A 458 -9.35 -0.43 9.13
CA SER A 458 -10.69 -0.87 8.73
C SER A 458 -10.96 -0.54 7.27
N LEU A 459 -11.25 -1.58 6.49
CA LEU A 459 -11.74 -1.48 5.13
C LEU A 459 -13.15 -0.88 5.14
N VAL A 460 -13.34 0.25 4.47
CA VAL A 460 -14.65 0.90 4.31
C VAL A 460 -15.17 0.68 2.91
N PHE A 461 -16.43 0.29 2.80
CA PHE A 461 -17.05 0.01 1.50
C PHE A 461 -18.55 0.28 1.52
N ARG A 462 -19.11 0.47 0.32
CA ARG A 462 -20.54 0.65 0.10
C ARG A 462 -21.07 -0.44 -0.81
N ILE A 463 -22.15 -1.09 -0.40
CA ILE A 463 -22.87 -2.08 -1.22
C ILE A 463 -24.12 -1.43 -1.79
N SER A 464 -24.30 -1.54 -3.11
CA SER A 464 -25.50 -1.11 -3.84
C SER A 464 -26.24 -2.33 -4.35
N MET A 465 -27.48 -2.54 -3.92
CA MET A 465 -28.37 -3.60 -4.40
C MET A 465 -29.83 -3.28 -4.11
N GLY A 466 -30.75 -3.81 -4.90
CA GLY A 466 -32.18 -3.57 -4.72
C GLY A 466 -32.58 -2.09 -4.80
N GLY A 467 -31.79 -1.26 -5.51
CA GLY A 467 -32.04 0.17 -5.65
C GLY A 467 -31.64 1.02 -4.44
N GLN A 468 -30.97 0.45 -3.46
CA GLN A 468 -30.48 1.15 -2.26
C GLN A 468 -29.01 0.84 -1.97
N THR A 469 -28.42 1.67 -1.11
CA THR A 469 -27.02 1.64 -0.74
C THR A 469 -26.85 1.43 0.76
N VAL A 470 -25.91 0.56 1.14
CA VAL A 470 -25.53 0.30 2.53
C VAL A 470 -24.04 0.62 2.71
N MET A 471 -23.77 1.61 3.56
CA MET A 471 -22.41 1.99 3.95
C MET A 471 -21.95 1.14 5.13
N VAL A 472 -20.82 0.44 4.96
CA VAL A 472 -20.16 -0.35 6.01
C VAL A 472 -18.85 0.33 6.36
N LEU A 473 -18.77 0.84 7.58
CA LEU A 473 -17.61 1.59 8.09
C LEU A 473 -16.63 0.70 8.88
N GLY A 474 -17.01 -0.54 9.19
CA GLY A 474 -16.25 -1.36 10.13
C GLY A 474 -16.02 -0.61 11.43
N ASP A 475 -14.78 -0.52 11.88
CA ASP A 475 -14.36 0.26 13.03
C ASP A 475 -13.52 1.48 12.63
N ALA A 476 -13.74 2.00 11.40
CA ALA A 476 -13.02 3.15 10.87
C ALA A 476 -12.89 4.27 11.91
N TYR A 477 -11.64 4.67 12.15
CA TYR A 477 -11.31 5.64 13.19
C TYR A 477 -11.42 7.08 12.66
N THR A 478 -11.29 8.08 13.53
CA THR A 478 -11.46 9.49 13.17
C THR A 478 -10.61 9.90 11.97
N LEU A 479 -9.37 9.45 11.90
CA LEU A 479 -8.47 9.78 10.79
C LEU A 479 -8.94 9.16 9.46
N SER A 480 -9.30 7.88 9.46
CA SER A 480 -9.86 7.19 8.28
C SER A 480 -11.11 7.91 7.77
N ASN A 481 -12.02 8.27 8.70
CA ASN A 481 -13.24 9.00 8.36
C ASN A 481 -12.96 10.40 7.80
N ASN A 482 -11.94 11.10 8.30
CA ASN A 482 -11.55 12.41 7.77
C ASN A 482 -10.97 12.31 6.36
N ILE A 483 -10.06 11.35 6.10
CA ILE A 483 -9.51 11.10 4.77
C ILE A 483 -10.64 10.82 3.78
N MET A 484 -11.50 9.86 4.09
CA MET A 484 -12.63 9.50 3.25
C MET A 484 -13.59 10.68 3.01
N SER A 485 -13.87 11.49 4.05
CA SER A 485 -14.70 12.68 3.93
C SER A 485 -14.09 13.72 2.99
N SER A 486 -12.77 13.91 3.05
CA SER A 486 -12.05 14.84 2.17
C SER A 486 -12.03 14.37 0.72
N MET A 487 -11.81 13.07 0.50
CA MET A 487 -11.75 12.49 -0.84
C MET A 487 -13.09 12.48 -1.56
N TYR A 488 -14.17 12.17 -0.85
CA TYR A 488 -15.43 11.80 -1.49
C TYR A 488 -16.59 12.77 -1.25
N GLY A 489 -16.54 13.60 -0.20
CA GLY A 489 -17.60 14.55 0.09
C GLY A 489 -19.02 13.94 0.02
N ASP A 490 -19.93 14.60 -0.71
CA ASP A 490 -21.33 14.20 -0.85
C ASP A 490 -21.52 12.85 -1.60
N TYR A 491 -20.50 12.35 -2.27
CA TYR A 491 -20.52 11.01 -2.89
C TYR A 491 -20.74 9.90 -1.87
N LEU A 492 -20.40 10.12 -0.58
CA LEU A 492 -20.61 9.15 0.50
C LEU A 492 -22.08 8.91 0.83
N LYS A 493 -23.02 9.69 0.31
CA LYS A 493 -24.44 9.56 0.60
C LYS A 493 -24.90 8.11 0.41
N SER A 494 -25.62 7.58 1.43
CA SER A 494 -26.11 6.20 1.45
C SER A 494 -27.46 6.11 2.17
N ASP A 495 -28.26 5.09 1.88
CA ASP A 495 -29.59 4.92 2.45
C ASP A 495 -29.53 4.32 3.87
N ILE A 496 -28.57 3.42 4.08
CA ILE A 496 -28.36 2.70 5.34
C ILE A 496 -26.89 2.86 5.74
N VAL A 497 -26.62 3.07 7.03
CA VAL A 497 -25.24 3.15 7.56
C VAL A 497 -25.05 2.19 8.73
N GLN A 498 -23.97 1.42 8.73
CA GLN A 498 -23.49 0.74 9.92
C GLN A 498 -22.76 1.76 10.81
N VAL A 499 -23.19 1.90 12.06
CA VAL A 499 -22.53 2.78 13.04
C VAL A 499 -21.16 2.23 13.36
N THR A 500 -20.11 3.05 13.08
CA THR A 500 -18.72 2.61 13.19
C THR A 500 -18.36 2.19 14.62
N HIS A 501 -17.45 1.22 14.74
CA HIS A 501 -16.77 0.81 15.97
C HIS A 501 -17.77 0.53 17.11
N HIS A 502 -18.90 -0.11 16.78
CA HIS A 502 -19.95 -0.45 17.75
C HIS A 502 -20.42 0.75 18.60
N GLY A 503 -20.21 1.99 18.11
CA GLY A 503 -20.42 3.23 18.83
C GLY A 503 -19.31 3.63 19.81
N TYR A 504 -18.16 2.95 19.81
CA TYR A 504 -16.98 3.41 20.54
C TYR A 504 -16.41 4.68 19.89
N GLN A 505 -15.11 4.92 19.96
CA GLN A 505 -14.48 6.09 19.31
C GLN A 505 -14.32 5.84 17.81
N GLY A 506 -14.36 6.89 17.00
CA GLY A 506 -13.99 6.80 15.59
C GLY A 506 -14.91 7.52 14.63
N GLY A 507 -16.22 7.38 14.78
CA GLY A 507 -17.17 8.15 13.98
C GLY A 507 -16.98 9.65 14.12
N THR A 508 -17.26 10.41 13.05
CA THR A 508 -17.27 11.87 13.10
C THR A 508 -18.64 12.41 12.71
N VAL A 509 -19.01 13.56 13.28
CA VAL A 509 -20.24 14.26 12.87
C VAL A 509 -20.21 14.56 11.37
N GLN A 510 -19.02 14.88 10.83
CA GLN A 510 -18.84 15.18 9.42
C GLN A 510 -19.15 13.98 8.53
N VAL A 511 -18.58 12.79 8.82
CA VAL A 511 -18.82 11.61 8.00
C VAL A 511 -20.29 11.21 7.99
N TYR A 512 -20.97 11.27 9.16
CA TYR A 512 -22.40 10.97 9.23
C TYR A 512 -23.26 11.99 8.50
N ASN A 513 -22.87 13.28 8.49
CA ASN A 513 -23.56 14.29 7.69
C ASN A 513 -23.41 14.03 6.17
N LEU A 514 -22.25 13.60 5.71
CA LEU A 514 -22.01 13.27 4.30
C LEU A 514 -22.76 12.01 3.88
N ILE A 515 -22.72 10.96 4.73
CA ILE A 515 -23.48 9.74 4.48
C ILE A 515 -24.98 10.00 4.53
N ASN A 516 -25.46 10.81 5.46
CA ASN A 516 -26.84 11.26 5.61
C ASN A 516 -27.88 10.15 5.42
N ALA A 517 -27.70 9.03 6.12
CA ALA A 517 -28.52 7.85 6.00
C ALA A 517 -29.84 7.98 6.77
N ASP A 518 -30.97 7.62 6.12
CA ASP A 518 -32.27 7.56 6.78
C ASP A 518 -32.36 6.40 7.81
N THR A 519 -31.54 5.36 7.63
CA THR A 519 -31.52 4.18 8.51
C THR A 519 -30.11 3.94 9.04
N ALA A 520 -29.99 3.79 10.37
CA ALA A 520 -28.75 3.37 11.01
C ALA A 520 -28.89 1.98 11.62
N ILE A 521 -27.87 1.14 11.44
CA ILE A 521 -27.73 -0.16 12.10
C ILE A 521 -26.56 -0.11 13.08
N TRP A 522 -26.83 -0.42 14.35
CA TRP A 522 -25.87 -0.36 15.45
C TRP A 522 -25.43 -1.78 15.81
N PRO A 523 -24.18 -2.18 15.49
CA PRO A 523 -23.74 -3.57 15.69
C PRO A 523 -23.41 -3.94 17.14
N GLY A 524 -23.51 -3.00 18.09
CA GLY A 524 -23.36 -3.26 19.51
C GLY A 524 -24.71 -3.54 20.17
N GLY A 525 -24.72 -4.41 21.20
CA GLY A 525 -25.94 -4.74 21.94
C GLY A 525 -26.47 -3.58 22.79
N VAL A 526 -27.65 -3.80 23.42
CA VAL A 526 -28.38 -2.78 24.19
C VAL A 526 -27.51 -2.11 25.26
N ARG A 527 -26.74 -2.89 26.03
CA ARG A 527 -25.84 -2.32 27.06
C ARG A 527 -24.76 -1.42 26.48
N ASN A 528 -24.20 -1.80 25.34
CA ASN A 528 -23.24 -1.00 24.62
C ASN A 528 -23.89 0.31 24.15
N PHE A 529 -25.08 0.22 23.54
CA PHE A 529 -25.84 1.38 23.11
C PHE A 529 -26.15 2.34 24.25
N ASP A 530 -26.69 1.86 25.39
CA ASP A 530 -27.04 2.69 26.54
C ASP A 530 -25.82 3.44 27.11
N LYS A 531 -24.65 2.81 27.07
CA LYS A 531 -23.40 3.40 27.55
C LYS A 531 -22.84 4.47 26.61
N LEU A 532 -23.01 4.30 25.27
CA LEU A 532 -22.27 5.06 24.27
C LEU A 532 -23.14 6.00 23.42
N SER A 533 -24.47 5.87 23.44
CA SER A 533 -25.40 6.65 22.61
C SER A 533 -25.33 8.17 22.83
N ALA A 534 -24.88 8.60 24.02
CA ALA A 534 -24.76 10.02 24.37
C ALA A 534 -23.46 10.69 23.86
N ARG A 535 -22.53 9.94 23.26
CA ARG A 535 -21.35 10.55 22.62
C ARG A 535 -21.79 11.43 21.46
N THR A 536 -21.07 12.53 21.23
CA THR A 536 -21.44 13.57 20.27
C THR A 536 -21.75 13.01 18.87
N GLU A 537 -20.86 12.19 18.33
CA GLU A 537 -20.99 11.57 17.02
C GLU A 537 -22.15 10.57 16.96
N ASN A 538 -22.33 9.79 18.02
CA ASN A 538 -23.40 8.81 18.14
C ASN A 538 -24.78 9.48 18.31
N ALA A 539 -24.88 10.47 19.21
CA ALA A 539 -26.10 11.26 19.37
C ALA A 539 -26.48 11.96 18.05
N HIS A 540 -25.48 12.34 17.25
CA HIS A 540 -25.71 12.96 15.95
C HIS A 540 -26.31 11.97 14.95
N VAL A 541 -25.70 10.79 14.73
CA VAL A 541 -26.25 9.79 13.79
C VAL A 541 -27.63 9.31 14.24
N ILE A 542 -27.86 9.12 15.54
CA ILE A 542 -29.18 8.79 16.10
C ILE A 542 -30.21 9.87 15.78
N LYS A 543 -29.83 11.15 15.84
CA LYS A 543 -30.72 12.27 15.58
C LYS A 543 -31.10 12.43 14.11
N ILE A 544 -30.16 12.20 13.19
CA ILE A 544 -30.41 12.40 11.75
C ILE A 544 -31.09 11.18 11.11
N SER A 545 -30.90 9.98 11.66
CA SER A 545 -31.55 8.77 11.16
C SER A 545 -33.00 8.69 11.63
N ARG A 546 -33.91 8.31 10.73
CA ARG A 546 -35.33 8.10 10.98
C ARG A 546 -35.62 6.74 11.58
N ASP A 547 -34.83 5.74 11.19
CA ASP A 547 -34.84 4.41 11.77
C ASP A 547 -33.49 4.05 12.39
N LEU A 548 -33.52 3.45 13.56
CA LEU A 548 -32.34 2.94 14.26
C LEU A 548 -32.59 1.52 14.73
N TYR A 549 -31.76 0.60 14.27
CA TYR A 549 -31.76 -0.81 14.65
C TYR A 549 -30.53 -1.14 15.48
N ILE A 550 -30.74 -1.71 16.66
CA ILE A 550 -29.70 -2.04 17.62
C ILE A 550 -29.60 -3.55 17.74
N ALA A 551 -28.39 -4.11 17.62
CA ALA A 551 -28.17 -5.54 17.73
C ALA A 551 -28.67 -6.08 19.09
N GLY A 552 -29.20 -7.29 19.07
CA GLY A 552 -29.73 -8.01 20.24
C GLY A 552 -29.54 -9.51 20.06
N ASP A 553 -30.31 -10.29 20.82
CA ASP A 553 -30.26 -11.75 20.72
C ASP A 553 -30.91 -12.27 19.44
N ASP A 554 -31.90 -11.55 18.91
CA ASP A 554 -32.52 -11.85 17.61
C ASP A 554 -31.84 -11.08 16.47
N ALA A 555 -31.83 -11.68 15.30
CA ALA A 555 -31.32 -11.04 14.10
C ALA A 555 -32.32 -10.03 13.52
N ILE A 556 -31.85 -8.90 13.04
CA ILE A 556 -32.62 -7.89 12.31
C ILE A 556 -32.39 -8.08 10.81
N THR A 557 -33.47 -8.23 10.04
CA THR A 557 -33.41 -8.33 8.58
C THR A 557 -34.18 -7.20 7.93
N LEU A 558 -33.52 -6.44 7.07
CA LEU A 558 -34.10 -5.39 6.23
C LEU A 558 -34.11 -5.88 4.78
N THR A 559 -35.31 -6.08 4.22
CA THR A 559 -35.49 -6.36 2.79
C THR A 559 -35.28 -5.07 1.99
N LEU A 560 -34.56 -5.14 0.88
CA LEU A 560 -34.26 -4.00 0.03
C LEU A 560 -35.11 -4.01 -1.26
N PRO A 561 -35.65 -2.87 -1.71
CA PRO A 561 -35.53 -1.56 -1.05
C PRO A 561 -36.30 -1.51 0.27
N TYR A 562 -35.59 -1.09 1.31
CA TYR A 562 -36.20 -0.92 2.64
C TYR A 562 -37.01 0.37 2.71
N THR A 563 -38.24 0.27 3.21
CA THR A 563 -39.09 1.45 3.44
C THR A 563 -38.97 1.88 4.91
N VAL A 564 -38.52 3.11 5.12
CA VAL A 564 -38.35 3.70 6.45
C VAL A 564 -39.64 3.67 7.26
N GLN A 565 -39.57 3.17 8.50
CA GLN A 565 -40.71 2.94 9.39
C GLN A 565 -40.89 4.05 10.43
N ASN A 566 -39.91 4.95 10.58
CA ASN A 566 -39.85 5.97 11.64
C ASN A 566 -39.92 5.34 13.06
N ASN A 567 -39.14 4.28 13.27
CA ASN A 567 -39.17 3.50 14.49
C ASN A 567 -38.46 4.15 15.69
N ASN A 568 -37.71 5.25 15.46
CA ASN A 568 -36.84 5.94 16.42
C ASN A 568 -35.76 5.05 17.03
N LYS A 569 -36.11 3.91 17.58
CA LYS A 569 -35.21 2.86 18.09
C LYS A 569 -35.88 1.50 18.03
N TYR A 570 -35.13 0.49 17.59
CA TYR A 570 -35.57 -0.89 17.63
C TYR A 570 -34.43 -1.78 18.16
N TYR A 571 -34.76 -2.57 19.16
CA TYR A 571 -33.87 -3.58 19.76
C TYR A 571 -34.31 -4.96 19.30
N ALA A 572 -33.36 -5.80 18.87
CA ALA A 572 -33.63 -7.18 18.56
C ALA A 572 -33.47 -8.07 19.79
N GLY A 573 -34.57 -8.71 20.25
CA GLY A 573 -34.61 -9.67 21.34
C GLY A 573 -34.86 -9.09 22.73
#